data_5581848abc65c749388a909856b8c8d3
#
_entry.id   5581848abc65c749388a909856b8c8d3
#
_cell.length_a   1.000
_cell.length_b   1.000
_cell.length_c   1.000
_cell.angle_alpha   90.00
_cell.angle_beta   90.00
_cell.angle_gamma   90.00
#
_symmetry.space_group_name_H-M   'P 1'
#
loop_
_entity.id
_entity.type
_entity.pdbx_description
1 polymer ?
#
loop_
_entity_poly.entity_id
_entity_poly.type
_entity_poly.pdbx_seq_one_letter_code
_entity_poly.pdbx_strand_id
1 'polypeptide(L)'
;MAHPMQLGFQDAASPVMEELLHFHDHALMIVFLISTAVLYIIVVTVTTKLTDKYVLDAQEIEMVWTIMPAVVLILIALPSLRILYLMDEINDPHLTIKAIGHQWYWSYEYTDFTDLEFDSYMVPTQDLSNGQFRLLETDHRMVVPMDSPVRVLITAEDVLHSWAVPSLGIKMDAVPGRLNQATFMTSRPGVFYGQCSEICGANHSFMPIVVESVPLQHFEDWSLSMIDA
;
A
#
# COMPACT_ATOMS: atom_id res chain seq x y z
N MET A 1 3.23 -10.83 -4.28
CA MET A 1 4.64 -10.71 -3.90
C MET A 1 5.39 -10.03 -5.03
N ALA A 2 6.38 -9.18 -4.71
CA ALA A 2 7.20 -8.51 -5.72
C ALA A 2 8.05 -9.54 -6.50
N HIS A 3 8.21 -9.33 -7.78
CA HIS A 3 9.04 -10.17 -8.66
C HIS A 3 9.92 -9.27 -9.56
N PRO A 4 11.04 -9.81 -10.10
CA PRO A 4 11.92 -9.06 -10.98
C PRO A 4 11.16 -8.46 -12.17
N MET A 5 11.49 -7.19 -12.54
CA MET A 5 10.88 -6.45 -13.65
C MET A 5 9.36 -6.21 -13.53
N GLN A 6 8.82 -6.25 -12.33
CA GLN A 6 7.40 -5.94 -12.09
C GLN A 6 7.10 -4.47 -12.41
N LEU A 7 6.15 -4.22 -13.30
CA LEU A 7 5.67 -2.88 -13.66
C LEU A 7 4.33 -2.53 -12.99
N GLY A 8 3.52 -3.53 -12.67
CA GLY A 8 2.23 -3.34 -12.00
C GLY A 8 2.31 -3.50 -10.49
N PHE A 9 1.16 -3.37 -9.82
CA PHE A 9 1.04 -3.64 -8.41
C PHE A 9 1.16 -5.14 -8.09
N GLN A 10 1.41 -5.44 -6.81
CA GLN A 10 1.33 -6.80 -6.30
C GLN A 10 -0.13 -7.28 -6.29
N ASP A 11 -0.31 -8.61 -6.36
CA ASP A 11 -1.64 -9.20 -6.25
C ASP A 11 -2.32 -8.80 -4.94
N ALA A 12 -3.56 -8.34 -5.03
CA ALA A 12 -4.33 -7.91 -3.88
C ALA A 12 -4.54 -9.05 -2.88
N ALA A 13 -4.47 -8.71 -1.61
CA ALA A 13 -4.76 -9.63 -0.51
C ALA A 13 -5.75 -9.03 0.50
N SER A 14 -6.31 -7.87 0.18
CA SER A 14 -7.37 -7.20 0.94
C SER A 14 -8.42 -6.63 -0.01
N PRO A 15 -9.67 -6.45 0.45
CA PRO A 15 -10.73 -5.81 -0.35
C PRO A 15 -10.36 -4.39 -0.80
N VAL A 16 -9.69 -3.62 0.06
CA VAL A 16 -9.23 -2.27 -0.26
C VAL A 16 -8.22 -2.28 -1.41
N MET A 17 -7.27 -3.22 -1.40
CA MET A 17 -6.28 -3.32 -2.47
C MET A 17 -6.91 -3.77 -3.78
N GLU A 18 -7.94 -4.61 -3.76
CA GLU A 18 -8.70 -4.98 -4.96
C GLU A 18 -9.35 -3.75 -5.61
N GLU A 19 -10.01 -2.91 -4.82
CA GLU A 19 -10.63 -1.66 -5.31
C GLU A 19 -9.56 -0.67 -5.82
N LEU A 20 -8.40 -0.59 -5.17
CA LEU A 20 -7.27 0.22 -5.65
C LEU A 20 -6.74 -0.26 -7.01
N LEU A 21 -6.63 -1.57 -7.23
CA LEU A 21 -6.24 -2.14 -8.52
C LEU A 21 -7.25 -1.79 -9.62
N HIS A 22 -8.54 -1.94 -9.36
CA HIS A 22 -9.60 -1.57 -10.31
C HIS A 22 -9.56 -0.08 -10.65
N PHE A 23 -9.37 0.78 -9.66
CA PHE A 23 -9.23 2.21 -9.88
C PHE A 23 -7.97 2.55 -10.69
N HIS A 24 -6.84 1.93 -10.37
CA HIS A 24 -5.60 2.12 -11.12
C HIS A 24 -5.77 1.77 -12.60
N ASP A 25 -6.39 0.65 -12.91
CA ASP A 25 -6.59 0.21 -14.28
C ASP A 25 -7.54 1.16 -15.04
N HIS A 26 -8.60 1.64 -14.37
CA HIS A 26 -9.49 2.66 -14.92
C HIS A 26 -8.74 3.97 -15.22
N ALA A 27 -7.96 4.48 -14.27
CA ALA A 27 -7.17 5.69 -14.45
C ALA A 27 -6.09 5.53 -15.53
N LEU A 28 -5.43 4.37 -15.57
CA LEU A 28 -4.41 4.05 -16.55
C LEU A 28 -4.96 4.00 -17.97
N MET A 29 -6.15 3.44 -18.18
CA MET A 29 -6.84 3.47 -19.47
C MET A 29 -7.04 4.91 -19.98
N ILE A 30 -7.50 5.80 -19.10
CA ILE A 30 -7.68 7.21 -19.42
C ILE A 30 -6.35 7.89 -19.75
N VAL A 31 -5.31 7.65 -18.96
CA VAL A 31 -3.96 8.21 -19.16
C VAL A 31 -3.37 7.74 -20.50
N PHE A 32 -3.52 6.46 -20.84
CA PHE A 32 -3.09 5.94 -22.14
C PHE A 32 -3.84 6.59 -23.31
N LEU A 33 -5.15 6.77 -23.17
CA LEU A 33 -5.96 7.45 -24.19
C LEU A 33 -5.46 8.88 -24.42
N ILE A 34 -5.26 9.65 -23.36
CA ILE A 34 -4.77 11.03 -23.44
C ILE A 34 -3.37 11.07 -24.03
N SER A 35 -2.45 10.23 -23.54
CA SER A 35 -1.06 10.19 -23.99
C SER A 35 -0.96 9.84 -25.49
N THR A 36 -1.76 8.88 -25.93
CA THR A 36 -1.82 8.47 -27.34
C THR A 36 -2.39 9.57 -28.22
N ALA A 37 -3.46 10.23 -27.78
CA ALA A 37 -4.07 11.33 -28.51
C ALA A 37 -3.10 12.53 -28.66
N VAL A 38 -2.43 12.90 -27.57
CA VAL A 38 -1.44 13.98 -27.58
C VAL A 38 -0.24 13.64 -28.46
N LEU A 39 0.29 12.42 -28.35
CA LEU A 39 1.39 11.95 -29.20
C LEU A 39 1.00 11.98 -30.69
N TYR A 40 -0.21 11.51 -31.02
CA TYR A 40 -0.74 11.54 -32.37
C TYR A 40 -0.78 12.99 -32.92
N ILE A 41 -1.33 13.93 -32.14
CA ILE A 41 -1.39 15.35 -32.54
C ILE A 41 0.02 15.93 -32.76
N ILE A 42 0.96 15.66 -31.86
CA ILE A 42 2.35 16.12 -31.99
C ILE A 42 2.97 15.59 -33.28
N VAL A 43 2.86 14.27 -33.53
CA VAL A 43 3.44 13.66 -34.74
C VAL A 43 2.83 14.27 -36.02
N VAL A 44 1.50 14.41 -36.07
CA VAL A 44 0.83 15.03 -37.21
C VAL A 44 1.27 16.48 -37.41
N THR A 45 1.35 17.25 -36.33
CA THR A 45 1.76 18.67 -36.40
C THR A 45 3.18 18.82 -36.90
N VAL A 46 4.10 17.94 -36.51
CA VAL A 46 5.52 18.01 -36.94
C VAL A 46 5.71 17.51 -38.38
N THR A 47 4.92 16.51 -38.80
CA THR A 47 5.10 15.87 -40.13
C THR A 47 4.28 16.51 -41.23
N THR A 48 3.19 17.20 -40.92
CA THR A 48 2.32 17.84 -41.92
C THR A 48 2.99 19.02 -42.59
N LYS A 49 2.69 19.18 -43.89
CA LYS A 49 3.06 20.39 -44.67
C LYS A 49 1.94 21.42 -44.71
N LEU A 50 0.77 21.09 -44.15
CA LEU A 50 -0.38 21.98 -44.08
C LEU A 50 -0.17 22.95 -42.92
N THR A 51 -0.15 24.23 -43.18
CA THR A 51 0.02 25.27 -42.17
C THR A 51 -1.01 26.36 -42.35
N ASP A 52 -1.67 26.76 -41.30
CA ASP A 52 -2.50 27.96 -41.28
C ASP A 52 -1.91 28.95 -40.26
N LYS A 53 -1.45 30.08 -40.76
CA LYS A 53 -0.83 31.16 -39.94
C LYS A 53 -1.83 32.26 -39.55
N TYR A 54 -3.08 32.14 -39.99
CA TYR A 54 -4.08 33.21 -39.89
C TYR A 54 -5.13 32.88 -38.79
N VAL A 55 -5.02 31.75 -38.12
CA VAL A 55 -5.87 31.41 -37.00
C VAL A 55 -5.47 32.28 -35.81
N LEU A 56 -6.28 33.29 -35.51
CA LEU A 56 -6.06 34.26 -34.45
C LEU A 56 -6.90 33.95 -33.19
N ASP A 57 -8.06 33.30 -33.39
CA ASP A 57 -8.94 32.84 -32.34
C ASP A 57 -9.55 31.47 -32.72
N ALA A 58 -10.00 30.71 -31.73
CA ALA A 58 -10.63 29.38 -31.90
C ALA A 58 -11.59 29.10 -30.75
N GLN A 59 -12.49 30.02 -30.46
CA GLN A 59 -13.38 29.97 -29.30
C GLN A 59 -14.16 28.65 -29.18
N GLU A 60 -14.61 28.07 -30.29
CA GLU A 60 -15.36 26.79 -30.28
C GLU A 60 -14.48 25.65 -29.84
N ILE A 61 -13.25 25.55 -30.32
CA ILE A 61 -12.27 24.54 -29.94
C ILE A 61 -11.84 24.75 -28.50
N GLU A 62 -11.66 25.99 -28.04
CA GLU A 62 -11.32 26.34 -26.67
C GLU A 62 -12.39 25.86 -25.69
N MET A 63 -13.68 26.03 -26.00
CA MET A 63 -14.77 25.48 -25.20
C MET A 63 -14.71 23.95 -25.12
N VAL A 64 -14.45 23.27 -26.25
CA VAL A 64 -14.36 21.79 -26.29
C VAL A 64 -13.20 21.30 -25.41
N TRP A 65 -11.99 21.86 -25.56
CA TRP A 65 -10.85 21.40 -24.76
C TRP A 65 -10.89 21.83 -23.29
N THR A 66 -11.78 22.74 -22.91
CA THR A 66 -12.05 23.10 -21.51
C THR A 66 -13.09 22.16 -20.89
N ILE A 67 -14.19 21.89 -21.58
CA ILE A 67 -15.28 21.05 -21.05
C ILE A 67 -14.87 19.58 -20.99
N MET A 68 -14.24 19.06 -22.05
CA MET A 68 -13.88 17.64 -22.13
C MET A 68 -12.93 17.20 -21.00
N PRO A 69 -11.85 17.90 -20.67
CA PRO A 69 -11.02 17.56 -19.50
C PRO A 69 -11.78 17.63 -18.18
N ALA A 70 -12.71 18.59 -18.02
CA ALA A 70 -13.51 18.67 -16.81
C ALA A 70 -14.41 17.41 -16.64
N VAL A 71 -15.01 16.90 -17.71
CA VAL A 71 -15.77 15.64 -17.68
C VAL A 71 -14.86 14.47 -17.34
N VAL A 72 -13.66 14.38 -17.93
CA VAL A 72 -12.69 13.32 -17.63
C VAL A 72 -12.28 13.35 -16.16
N LEU A 73 -12.03 14.53 -15.60
CA LEU A 73 -11.69 14.69 -14.18
C LEU A 73 -12.82 14.19 -13.27
N ILE A 74 -14.09 14.45 -13.61
CA ILE A 74 -15.23 13.93 -12.85
C ILE A 74 -15.25 12.39 -12.91
N LEU A 75 -15.03 11.79 -14.08
CA LEU A 75 -14.98 10.33 -14.25
C LEU A 75 -13.88 9.66 -13.41
N ILE A 76 -12.77 10.36 -13.16
CA ILE A 76 -11.70 9.89 -12.28
C ILE A 76 -12.04 10.17 -10.81
N ALA A 77 -12.61 11.33 -10.50
CA ALA A 77 -12.85 11.75 -9.13
C ALA A 77 -13.88 10.87 -8.40
N LEU A 78 -14.95 10.46 -9.06
CA LEU A 78 -16.01 9.68 -8.43
C LEU A 78 -15.53 8.34 -7.84
N PRO A 79 -14.86 7.46 -8.60
CA PRO A 79 -14.30 6.22 -8.03
C PRO A 79 -13.17 6.49 -7.03
N SER A 80 -12.36 7.52 -7.22
CA SER A 80 -11.30 7.90 -6.29
C SER A 80 -11.85 8.28 -4.91
N LEU A 81 -12.88 9.12 -4.87
CA LEU A 81 -13.54 9.51 -3.62
C LEU A 81 -14.21 8.32 -2.93
N ARG A 82 -14.83 7.42 -3.71
CA ARG A 82 -15.42 6.20 -3.14
C ARG A 82 -14.38 5.36 -2.39
N ILE A 83 -13.21 5.14 -2.98
CA ILE A 83 -12.13 4.37 -2.34
C ILE A 83 -11.60 5.11 -1.12
N LEU A 84 -11.42 6.42 -1.19
CA LEU A 84 -10.98 7.23 -0.07
C LEU A 84 -11.90 7.04 1.16
N TYR A 85 -13.22 7.11 0.96
CA TYR A 85 -14.16 6.86 2.05
C TYR A 85 -14.15 5.41 2.54
N LEU A 86 -13.97 4.45 1.64
CA LEU A 86 -13.86 3.03 2.02
C LEU A 86 -12.63 2.76 2.89
N MET A 87 -11.51 3.44 2.63
CA MET A 87 -10.29 3.32 3.43
C MET A 87 -10.41 3.97 4.82
N ASP A 88 -11.20 5.03 4.93
CA ASP A 88 -11.43 5.75 6.19
C ASP A 88 -12.55 5.13 7.04
N GLU A 89 -13.29 4.17 6.50
CA GLU A 89 -14.37 3.51 7.22
C GLU A 89 -13.81 2.67 8.38
N ILE A 90 -14.20 3.05 9.59
CA ILE A 90 -13.80 2.35 10.81
C ILE A 90 -14.83 1.25 11.06
N ASN A 91 -14.50 0.04 10.68
CA ASN A 91 -15.26 -1.15 11.07
C ASN A 91 -14.85 -1.56 12.49
N ASP A 92 -15.77 -2.17 13.24
CA ASP A 92 -15.45 -2.74 14.55
C ASP A 92 -14.37 -3.82 14.40
N PRO A 93 -13.14 -3.59 14.88
CA PRO A 93 -12.06 -4.56 14.71
C PRO A 93 -12.26 -5.75 15.65
N HIS A 94 -11.90 -6.93 15.18
CA HIS A 94 -11.85 -8.14 16.00
C HIS A 94 -10.50 -8.30 16.69
N LEU A 95 -9.47 -7.63 16.21
CA LEU A 95 -8.11 -7.66 16.73
C LEU A 95 -7.50 -6.27 16.62
N THR A 96 -6.80 -5.84 17.67
CA THR A 96 -6.01 -4.60 17.64
C THR A 96 -4.55 -4.91 17.91
N ILE A 97 -3.67 -4.44 17.01
CA ILE A 97 -2.22 -4.60 17.11
C ILE A 97 -1.61 -3.20 17.07
N LYS A 98 -0.67 -2.91 17.93
CA LYS A 98 0.12 -1.70 17.89
C LYS A 98 1.47 -2.01 17.25
N ALA A 99 1.83 -1.26 16.21
CA ALA A 99 3.11 -1.32 15.52
C ALA A 99 3.93 -0.08 15.87
N ILE A 100 5.12 -0.29 16.40
CA ILE A 100 6.02 0.77 16.85
C ILE A 100 7.29 0.71 16.01
N GLY A 101 7.62 1.81 15.33
CA GLY A 101 8.84 1.92 14.54
C GLY A 101 10.02 2.35 15.40
N HIS A 102 11.16 1.70 15.20
CA HIS A 102 12.44 2.00 15.85
C HIS A 102 13.56 2.07 14.80
N GLN A 103 14.69 2.60 15.16
CA GLN A 103 15.93 2.55 14.36
C GLN A 103 16.72 1.28 14.71
N TRP A 104 16.64 0.18 13.95
CA TRP A 104 15.91 -0.06 12.71
C TRP A 104 15.24 -1.44 12.78
N TYR A 105 14.09 -1.49 13.41
CA TYR A 105 13.25 -2.67 13.55
C TYR A 105 11.82 -2.25 13.89
N TRP A 106 10.89 -3.19 13.92
CA TRP A 106 9.52 -2.98 14.35
C TRP A 106 9.22 -3.77 15.62
N SER A 107 8.44 -3.18 16.55
CA SER A 107 7.84 -3.90 17.67
C SER A 107 6.35 -4.01 17.46
N TYR A 108 5.79 -5.14 17.86
CA TYR A 108 4.35 -5.41 17.77
C TYR A 108 3.81 -5.75 19.15
N GLU A 109 2.73 -5.04 19.58
CA GLU A 109 1.98 -5.28 20.80
C GLU A 109 0.55 -5.68 20.42
N TYR A 110 0.11 -6.87 20.85
CA TYR A 110 -1.26 -7.35 20.62
C TYR A 110 -2.12 -6.93 21.80
N THR A 111 -2.79 -5.80 21.70
CA THR A 111 -3.45 -5.12 22.82
C THR A 111 -4.64 -5.89 23.42
N ASP A 112 -5.18 -6.88 22.72
CA ASP A 112 -6.27 -7.74 23.19
C ASP A 112 -5.78 -8.94 24.01
N PHE A 113 -4.47 -9.15 24.10
CA PHE A 113 -3.81 -10.21 24.86
C PHE A 113 -2.89 -9.60 25.91
N THR A 114 -2.82 -10.21 27.08
CA THR A 114 -1.83 -9.84 28.09
C THR A 114 -0.48 -10.45 27.72
N ASP A 115 0.56 -9.63 27.77
CA ASP A 115 1.97 -10.04 27.59
C ASP A 115 2.32 -10.63 26.21
N LEU A 116 1.55 -10.32 25.15
CA LEU A 116 1.91 -10.71 23.78
C LEU A 116 2.53 -9.51 23.05
N GLU A 117 3.84 -9.37 23.20
CA GLU A 117 4.65 -8.36 22.53
C GLU A 117 5.98 -8.97 22.06
N PHE A 118 6.49 -8.50 20.93
CA PHE A 118 7.78 -8.95 20.41
C PHE A 118 8.38 -7.95 19.44
N ASP A 119 9.72 -8.02 19.31
CA ASP A 119 10.47 -7.30 18.29
C ASP A 119 10.59 -8.13 17.01
N SER A 120 10.67 -7.44 15.89
CA SER A 120 10.76 -8.02 14.55
C SER A 120 11.98 -7.44 13.83
N TYR A 121 13.06 -8.20 13.75
CA TYR A 121 14.31 -7.83 13.10
C TYR A 121 14.44 -8.50 11.75
N MET A 122 15.09 -7.82 10.81
CA MET A 122 15.44 -8.40 9.52
C MET A 122 16.41 -9.58 9.69
N VAL A 123 16.12 -10.69 9.02
CA VAL A 123 17.04 -11.84 8.96
C VAL A 123 18.25 -11.48 8.10
N PRO A 124 19.51 -11.57 8.64
CA PRO A 124 20.72 -11.33 7.87
C PRO A 124 20.86 -12.30 6.69
N THR A 125 21.48 -11.84 5.60
CA THR A 125 21.61 -12.65 4.36
C THR A 125 22.29 -14.00 4.59
N GLN A 126 23.20 -14.11 5.53
CA GLN A 126 23.94 -15.33 5.88
C GLN A 126 23.08 -16.38 6.61
N ASP A 127 22.00 -15.95 7.26
CA ASP A 127 21.13 -16.79 8.08
C ASP A 127 19.85 -17.22 7.33
N LEU A 128 19.71 -16.77 6.07
CA LEU A 128 18.56 -17.11 5.23
C LEU A 128 18.55 -18.57 4.84
N SER A 129 17.39 -19.21 5.00
CA SER A 129 17.11 -20.55 4.48
C SER A 129 16.78 -20.51 2.99
N ASN A 130 16.90 -21.67 2.31
CA ASN A 130 16.52 -21.78 0.91
C ASN A 130 15.03 -21.42 0.69
N GLY A 131 14.78 -20.49 -0.22
CA GLY A 131 13.43 -20.01 -0.55
C GLY A 131 12.99 -18.76 0.19
N GLN A 132 13.75 -18.30 1.17
CA GLN A 132 13.50 -17.01 1.85
C GLN A 132 14.00 -15.82 1.03
N PHE A 133 13.35 -14.67 1.20
CA PHE A 133 13.65 -13.45 0.44
C PHE A 133 14.67 -12.58 1.14
N ARG A 134 15.75 -12.30 0.45
CA ARG A 134 16.77 -11.37 0.94
C ARG A 134 16.16 -9.98 1.20
N LEU A 135 16.44 -9.39 2.35
CA LEU A 135 16.03 -8.05 2.81
C LEU A 135 14.53 -7.91 3.13
N LEU A 136 13.75 -8.98 3.06
CA LEU A 136 12.31 -8.95 3.32
C LEU A 136 11.89 -9.86 4.48
N GLU A 137 12.68 -10.87 4.82
CA GLU A 137 12.35 -11.78 5.91
C GLU A 137 12.68 -11.21 7.28
N THR A 138 11.83 -11.55 8.25
CA THR A 138 12.01 -11.21 9.66
C THR A 138 12.05 -12.48 10.52
N ASP A 139 12.70 -12.37 11.67
CA ASP A 139 12.74 -13.43 12.70
C ASP A 139 11.37 -13.71 13.29
N HIS A 140 10.60 -12.65 13.61
CA HIS A 140 9.22 -12.75 14.07
C HIS A 140 8.30 -12.01 13.10
N ARG A 141 7.22 -12.68 12.70
CA ARG A 141 6.20 -12.14 11.80
C ARG A 141 5.00 -11.63 12.59
N MET A 142 4.37 -10.55 12.10
CA MET A 142 3.07 -10.13 12.60
C MET A 142 2.00 -11.10 12.08
N VAL A 143 1.48 -11.98 12.94
CA VAL A 143 0.47 -12.99 12.58
C VAL A 143 -0.92 -12.41 12.78
N VAL A 144 -1.81 -12.61 11.79
CA VAL A 144 -3.19 -12.12 11.82
C VAL A 144 -4.16 -13.20 11.34
N PRO A 145 -5.38 -13.26 11.89
CA PRO A 145 -6.41 -14.16 11.38
C PRO A 145 -6.94 -13.68 10.02
N MET A 146 -7.13 -14.60 9.07
CA MET A 146 -7.78 -14.29 7.79
C MET A 146 -9.27 -14.00 7.98
N ASP A 147 -9.87 -13.28 7.03
CA ASP A 147 -11.29 -12.90 6.99
C ASP A 147 -11.79 -12.18 8.25
N SER A 148 -10.87 -11.55 8.98
CA SER A 148 -11.15 -10.84 10.23
C SER A 148 -10.66 -9.39 10.14
N PRO A 149 -11.48 -8.39 10.53
CA PRO A 149 -11.05 -6.99 10.56
C PRO A 149 -9.99 -6.77 11.63
N VAL A 150 -8.81 -6.35 11.21
CA VAL A 150 -7.67 -6.04 12.08
C VAL A 150 -7.40 -4.55 12.05
N ARG A 151 -7.29 -3.95 13.23
CA ARG A 151 -6.86 -2.57 13.42
C ARG A 151 -5.39 -2.55 13.79
N VAL A 152 -4.59 -1.79 13.06
CA VAL A 152 -3.20 -1.51 13.43
C VAL A 152 -3.10 -0.07 13.89
N LEU A 153 -2.62 0.11 15.11
CA LEU A 153 -2.26 1.40 15.69
C LEU A 153 -0.77 1.62 15.46
N ILE A 154 -0.41 2.70 14.77
CA ILE A 154 0.95 2.89 14.24
C ILE A 154 1.57 4.13 14.84
N THR A 155 2.74 3.97 15.44
CA THR A 155 3.54 5.05 16.05
C THR A 155 5.03 4.76 15.90
N ALA A 156 5.87 5.67 16.34
CA ALA A 156 7.31 5.48 16.43
C ALA A 156 7.82 5.96 17.79
N GLU A 157 8.93 5.40 18.26
CA GLU A 157 9.57 5.80 19.50
C GLU A 157 10.61 6.90 19.31
N ASP A 158 11.30 6.91 18.17
CA ASP A 158 12.50 7.74 17.93
C ASP A 158 12.29 8.76 16.80
N VAL A 159 12.31 8.32 15.53
CA VAL A 159 12.17 9.18 14.34
C VAL A 159 10.91 8.81 13.56
N LEU A 160 10.67 9.50 12.45
CA LEU A 160 9.60 9.14 11.52
C LEU A 160 9.92 7.82 10.82
N HIS A 161 8.95 6.93 10.76
CA HIS A 161 8.92 5.72 9.95
C HIS A 161 7.58 5.65 9.21
N SER A 162 7.40 4.66 8.35
CA SER A 162 6.09 4.41 7.71
C SER A 162 5.87 2.91 7.56
N TRP A 163 4.79 2.42 8.14
CA TRP A 163 4.38 1.02 8.05
C TRP A 163 3.61 0.80 6.76
N ALA A 164 4.15 -0.01 5.85
CA ALA A 164 3.57 -0.21 4.54
C ALA A 164 3.63 -1.67 4.11
N VAL A 165 2.47 -2.21 3.68
CA VAL A 165 2.33 -3.55 3.08
C VAL A 165 1.56 -3.42 1.77
N PRO A 166 2.26 -3.40 0.62
CA PRO A 166 1.67 -3.10 -0.69
C PRO A 166 0.53 -4.03 -1.10
N SER A 167 0.62 -5.33 -0.82
CA SER A 167 -0.43 -6.31 -1.17
C SER A 167 -1.72 -6.13 -0.35
N LEU A 168 -1.64 -5.48 0.80
CA LEU A 168 -2.80 -5.13 1.63
C LEU A 168 -3.34 -3.71 1.31
N GLY A 169 -2.62 -2.93 0.50
CA GLY A 169 -3.00 -1.57 0.17
C GLY A 169 -2.85 -0.57 1.33
N ILE A 170 -1.95 -0.87 2.28
CA ILE A 170 -1.76 -0.04 3.47
C ILE A 170 -0.41 0.68 3.38
N LYS A 171 -0.46 1.95 3.72
CA LYS A 171 0.71 2.78 4.03
C LYS A 171 0.29 3.85 5.03
N MET A 172 0.91 3.84 6.20
CA MET A 172 0.61 4.77 7.28
C MET A 172 1.89 5.19 7.98
N ASP A 173 2.07 6.50 8.14
CA ASP A 173 3.26 7.05 8.80
C ASP A 173 3.23 6.76 10.30
N ALA A 174 4.38 6.33 10.81
CA ALA A 174 4.65 6.14 12.22
C ALA A 174 5.34 7.39 12.77
N VAL A 175 4.57 8.22 13.47
CA VAL A 175 5.03 9.53 13.97
C VAL A 175 5.22 9.48 15.48
N PRO A 176 6.40 9.87 16.02
CA PRO A 176 6.61 9.96 17.46
C PRO A 176 5.57 10.85 18.15
N GLY A 177 4.98 10.36 19.24
CA GLY A 177 3.97 11.08 20.00
C GLY A 177 2.57 11.15 19.37
N ARG A 178 2.36 10.53 18.20
CA ARG A 178 1.06 10.41 17.52
C ARG A 178 0.73 8.94 17.28
N LEU A 179 -0.52 8.58 17.51
CA LEU A 179 -1.03 7.24 17.23
C LEU A 179 -1.93 7.30 15.99
N ASN A 180 -1.42 6.84 14.86
CA ASN A 180 -2.19 6.69 13.63
C ASN A 180 -2.89 5.34 13.61
N GLN A 181 -3.97 5.24 12.83
CA GLN A 181 -4.78 4.02 12.75
C GLN A 181 -4.99 3.63 11.29
N ALA A 182 -4.82 2.34 11.01
CA ALA A 182 -5.22 1.70 9.76
C ALA A 182 -6.03 0.44 10.07
N THR A 183 -7.04 0.15 9.25
CA THR A 183 -7.83 -1.08 9.37
C THR A 183 -7.74 -1.87 8.08
N PHE A 184 -7.59 -3.18 8.19
CA PHE A 184 -7.57 -4.08 7.04
C PHE A 184 -8.16 -5.44 7.39
N MET A 185 -8.46 -6.19 6.35
CA MET A 185 -8.86 -7.60 6.42
C MET A 185 -8.11 -8.35 5.33
N THR A 186 -7.49 -9.46 5.67
CA THR A 186 -6.85 -10.34 4.67
C THR A 186 -7.87 -11.30 4.10
N SER A 187 -8.00 -11.34 2.78
CA SER A 187 -8.97 -12.20 2.06
C SER A 187 -8.46 -13.62 1.79
N ARG A 188 -7.19 -13.88 2.06
CA ARG A 188 -6.56 -15.19 1.84
C ARG A 188 -5.38 -15.40 2.79
N PRO A 189 -5.06 -16.65 3.13
CA PRO A 189 -3.87 -16.96 3.92
C PRO A 189 -2.60 -16.72 3.08
N GLY A 190 -1.50 -16.47 3.77
CA GLY A 190 -0.20 -16.30 3.15
C GLY A 190 0.70 -15.31 3.87
N VAL A 191 1.88 -15.07 3.31
CA VAL A 191 2.86 -14.13 3.84
C VAL A 191 2.93 -12.91 2.93
N PHE A 192 2.79 -11.72 3.52
CA PHE A 192 2.76 -10.45 2.83
C PHE A 192 3.92 -9.58 3.31
N TYR A 193 4.74 -9.13 2.38
CA TYR A 193 5.96 -8.39 2.66
C TYR A 193 5.76 -6.90 2.44
N GLY A 194 6.35 -6.12 3.34
CA GLY A 194 6.42 -4.67 3.28
C GLY A 194 7.79 -4.15 3.68
N GLN A 195 7.98 -2.86 3.53
CA GLN A 195 9.20 -2.17 3.90
C GLN A 195 8.87 -0.81 4.50
N CYS A 196 9.73 -0.32 5.39
CA CYS A 196 9.63 1.06 5.88
C CYS A 196 9.59 2.03 4.70
N SER A 197 8.62 2.93 4.69
CA SER A 197 8.33 3.83 3.57
C SER A 197 8.51 5.32 3.90
N GLU A 198 9.16 5.65 5.03
CA GLU A 198 9.61 7.00 5.38
C GLU A 198 11.07 6.95 5.78
N ILE A 199 11.89 7.86 5.26
CA ILE A 199 13.35 7.89 5.49
C ILE A 199 13.68 8.06 6.98
N CYS A 200 14.36 7.09 7.57
CA CYS A 200 14.61 7.00 9.00
C CYS A 200 16.10 6.84 9.37
N GLY A 201 17.03 6.95 8.41
CA GLY A 201 18.46 6.89 8.66
C GLY A 201 19.19 5.81 7.86
N ALA A 202 20.37 5.39 8.34
CA ALA A 202 21.32 4.55 7.60
C ALA A 202 20.75 3.17 7.20
N ASN A 203 19.98 2.53 8.08
CA ASN A 203 19.41 1.22 7.84
C ASN A 203 17.92 1.27 7.45
N HIS A 204 17.46 2.38 6.87
CA HIS A 204 16.08 2.55 6.40
C HIS A 204 15.58 1.37 5.51
N SER A 205 16.44 0.84 4.65
CA SER A 205 16.12 -0.28 3.75
C SER A 205 16.23 -1.67 4.41
N PHE A 206 16.60 -1.73 5.69
CA PHE A 206 16.93 -2.96 6.42
C PHE A 206 16.01 -3.19 7.63
N MET A 207 14.79 -2.67 7.58
CA MET A 207 13.72 -2.89 8.57
C MET A 207 12.41 -3.29 7.84
N PRO A 208 12.35 -4.53 7.34
CA PRO A 208 11.18 -5.04 6.63
C PRO A 208 9.99 -5.26 7.55
N ILE A 209 8.82 -5.41 6.92
CA ILE A 209 7.55 -5.73 7.56
C ILE A 209 7.05 -7.04 6.98
N VAL A 210 6.72 -8.01 7.83
CA VAL A 210 6.15 -9.29 7.39
C VAL A 210 4.84 -9.53 8.12
N VAL A 211 3.76 -9.65 7.35
CA VAL A 211 2.43 -10.00 7.84
C VAL A 211 2.11 -11.42 7.39
N GLU A 212 1.83 -12.30 8.34
CA GLU A 212 1.41 -13.67 8.08
C GLU A 212 -0.08 -13.83 8.39
N SER A 213 -0.87 -14.10 7.37
CA SER A 213 -2.30 -14.37 7.50
C SER A 213 -2.55 -15.87 7.58
N VAL A 214 -3.23 -16.30 8.63
CA VAL A 214 -3.51 -17.71 8.91
C VAL A 214 -5.01 -17.91 9.22
N PRO A 215 -5.54 -19.13 9.06
CA PRO A 215 -6.87 -19.47 9.58
C PRO A 215 -6.99 -19.20 11.08
N LEU A 216 -8.18 -18.83 11.54
CA LEU A 216 -8.43 -18.42 12.94
C LEU A 216 -7.87 -19.44 13.97
N GLN A 217 -8.08 -20.72 13.74
CA GLN A 217 -7.60 -21.76 14.65
C GLN A 217 -6.06 -21.75 14.80
N HIS A 218 -5.34 -21.55 13.69
CA HIS A 218 -3.87 -21.45 13.73
C HIS A 218 -3.39 -20.17 14.39
N PHE A 219 -4.18 -19.09 14.29
CA PHE A 219 -3.90 -17.85 15.00
C PHE A 219 -4.04 -18.04 16.52
N GLU A 220 -5.10 -18.74 16.97
CA GLU A 220 -5.32 -19.07 18.38
C GLU A 220 -4.18 -19.95 18.92
N ASP A 221 -3.79 -21.00 18.21
CA ASP A 221 -2.67 -21.87 18.59
C ASP A 221 -1.35 -21.10 18.67
N TRP A 222 -1.08 -20.21 17.71
CA TRP A 222 0.11 -19.35 17.70
C TRP A 222 0.11 -18.39 18.89
N SER A 223 -1.01 -17.71 19.16
CA SER A 223 -1.09 -16.72 20.23
C SER A 223 -0.88 -17.36 21.60
N LEU A 224 -1.42 -18.55 21.83
CA LEU A 224 -1.19 -19.31 23.05
C LEU A 224 0.29 -19.70 23.19
N SER A 225 0.93 -20.16 22.10
CA SER A 225 2.34 -20.53 22.14
C SER A 225 3.28 -19.37 22.41
N MET A 226 2.90 -18.14 22.02
CA MET A 226 3.69 -16.93 22.28
C MET A 226 3.53 -16.42 23.72
N ILE A 227 2.36 -16.63 24.35
CA ILE A 227 2.11 -16.25 25.75
C ILE A 227 2.80 -17.22 26.71
N ASP A 228 2.92 -18.49 26.33
CA ASP A 228 3.55 -19.54 27.17
C ASP A 228 5.08 -19.59 27.05
N ALA A 229 5.69 -18.80 26.13
CA ALA A 229 7.14 -18.78 25.85
C ALA A 229 7.88 -17.75 26.71
#